data_033a2c1605ea834eb21923f072ca43df
#
_entry.id   033a2c1605ea834eb21923f072ca43df
#
_cell.length_a   1.000
_cell.length_b   1.000
_cell.length_c   1.000
_cell.angle_alpha   90.00
_cell.angle_beta   90.00
_cell.angle_gamma   90.00
#
_symmetry.space_group_name_H-M   'P 1'
#
loop_
_entity.id
_entity.type
_entity.pdbx_description
1 polymer ?
#
loop_
_entity_poly.entity_id
_entity_poly.type
_entity_poly.pdbx_seq_one_letter_code
_entity_poly.pdbx_strand_id
1 'polypeptide(L)'
;MLVKKHNTFCNRFALLLALSLITLAACASAQDTVDSVLRPPKGSQVAIVVFEDLQCPMCRRTAPLVEQASKTYKIPVIRHDFPLPGHNWSYQAAVMARYFDTHSKALGNEFRDYIFENQLEVNPANLRSYGEKFAAAHKVDLPFVIDAGGKLSALVNADRDLGKAIKLEHTPTVYIVSTRNPSKPFVEVKDNSQLYLTIDAVMKD
;
A
#
# COMPACT_ATOMS: atom_id res chain seq x y z
N MET A 1 49.26 -22.68 44.96
CA MET A 1 47.96 -22.01 44.96
C MET A 1 47.90 -21.06 43.77
N LEU A 2 47.45 -21.53 42.64
CA LEU A 2 47.42 -20.76 41.36
C LEU A 2 46.03 -20.18 41.18
N VAL A 3 45.92 -18.84 41.23
CA VAL A 3 44.67 -18.10 40.97
C VAL A 3 44.51 -17.93 39.47
N LYS A 4 43.46 -18.55 38.93
CA LYS A 4 43.03 -18.49 37.53
C LYS A 4 42.37 -17.12 37.29
N LYS A 5 43.06 -16.18 36.63
CA LYS A 5 42.44 -14.93 36.14
C LYS A 5 41.53 -15.27 34.98
N HIS A 6 40.21 -15.14 35.20
CA HIS A 6 39.19 -15.31 34.18
C HIS A 6 39.18 -14.13 33.20
N ASN A 7 39.19 -14.46 31.94
CA ASN A 7 39.18 -13.61 30.75
C ASN A 7 37.81 -12.88 30.59
N THR A 8 37.59 -11.79 31.33
CA THR A 8 36.43 -10.93 31.22
C THR A 8 36.49 -9.97 30.02
N PHE A 9 37.64 -9.86 29.37
CA PHE A 9 37.85 -8.97 28.22
C PHE A 9 37.31 -9.53 26.90
N CYS A 10 37.37 -10.86 26.73
CA CYS A 10 36.92 -11.51 25.47
C CYS A 10 35.41 -11.53 25.31
N ASN A 11 34.65 -11.55 26.43
CA ASN A 11 33.18 -11.58 26.39
C ASN A 11 32.54 -10.24 26.04
N ARG A 12 33.21 -9.12 26.33
CA ARG A 12 32.67 -7.77 25.99
C ARG A 12 32.84 -7.44 24.50
N PHE A 13 33.92 -7.92 23.87
CA PHE A 13 34.14 -7.75 22.43
C PHE A 13 33.20 -8.61 21.59
N ALA A 14 32.91 -9.83 22.03
CA ALA A 14 31.94 -10.71 21.36
C ALA A 14 30.49 -10.16 21.43
N LEU A 15 30.11 -9.54 22.55
CA LEU A 15 28.80 -8.95 22.74
C LEU A 15 28.57 -7.71 21.85
N LEU A 16 29.60 -6.87 21.70
CA LEU A 16 29.57 -5.69 20.84
C LEU A 16 29.52 -6.04 19.34
N LEU A 17 30.25 -7.09 18.93
CA LEU A 17 30.18 -7.63 17.57
C LEU A 17 28.82 -8.25 17.26
N ALA A 18 28.21 -8.97 18.18
CA ALA A 18 26.87 -9.54 18.01
C ALA A 18 25.78 -8.44 17.92
N LEU A 19 25.90 -7.36 18.71
CA LEU A 19 24.95 -6.22 18.63
C LEU A 19 25.07 -5.49 17.29
N SER A 20 26.28 -5.31 16.75
CA SER A 20 26.47 -4.64 15.44
C SER A 20 25.95 -5.47 14.26
N LEU A 21 26.04 -6.80 14.33
CA LEU A 21 25.49 -7.70 13.31
C LEU A 21 23.95 -7.70 13.31
N ILE A 22 23.30 -7.58 14.47
CA ILE A 22 21.83 -7.53 14.58
C ILE A 22 21.30 -6.22 13.99
N THR A 23 21.98 -5.09 14.18
CA THR A 23 21.57 -3.80 13.61
C THR A 23 21.73 -3.76 12.08
N LEU A 24 22.78 -4.38 11.51
CA LEU A 24 22.94 -4.49 10.05
C LEU A 24 21.86 -5.37 9.41
N ALA A 25 21.50 -6.48 10.03
CA ALA A 25 20.47 -7.38 9.52
C ALA A 25 19.07 -6.72 9.52
N ALA A 26 18.74 -5.90 10.53
CA ALA A 26 17.49 -5.16 10.59
C ALA A 26 17.38 -4.06 9.52
N CYS A 27 18.48 -3.38 9.20
CA CYS A 27 18.51 -2.39 8.10
C CYS A 27 18.36 -3.05 6.74
N ALA A 28 18.99 -4.21 6.50
CA ALA A 28 18.88 -4.93 5.24
C ALA A 28 17.43 -5.40 4.99
N SER A 29 16.73 -5.94 6.00
CA SER A 29 15.36 -6.40 5.87
C SER A 29 14.35 -5.27 5.60
N ALA A 30 14.57 -4.07 6.15
CA ALA A 30 13.72 -2.90 5.89
C ALA A 30 13.91 -2.38 4.45
N GLN A 31 15.13 -2.38 3.94
CA GLN A 31 15.42 -1.95 2.57
C GLN A 31 14.82 -2.93 1.55
N ASP A 32 14.94 -4.24 1.80
CA ASP A 32 14.33 -5.27 0.95
C ASP A 32 12.80 -5.13 0.88
N THR A 33 12.16 -4.70 1.97
CA THR A 33 10.72 -4.44 2.01
C THR A 33 10.35 -3.23 1.15
N VAL A 34 11.04 -2.10 1.30
CA VAL A 34 10.83 -0.88 0.49
C VAL A 34 11.01 -1.21 -0.99
N ASP A 35 12.11 -1.88 -1.32
CA ASP A 35 12.45 -2.28 -2.68
C ASP A 35 11.43 -3.25 -3.30
N SER A 36 10.80 -4.10 -2.49
CA SER A 36 9.78 -5.04 -2.99
C SER A 36 8.43 -4.36 -3.27
N VAL A 37 8.06 -3.37 -2.47
CA VAL A 37 6.78 -2.64 -2.55
C VAL A 37 6.82 -1.55 -3.62
N LEU A 38 7.93 -0.80 -3.68
CA LEU A 38 8.08 0.35 -4.58
C LEU A 38 8.76 -0.06 -5.90
N ARG A 39 8.19 -1.09 -6.56
CA ARG A 39 8.62 -1.57 -7.89
C ARG A 39 7.45 -1.73 -8.84
N PRO A 40 7.67 -1.54 -10.14
CA PRO A 40 6.65 -1.88 -11.14
C PRO A 40 6.33 -3.38 -11.13
N PRO A 41 5.10 -3.77 -11.46
CA PRO A 41 4.75 -5.18 -11.60
C PRO A 41 5.48 -5.81 -12.78
N LYS A 42 5.61 -7.14 -12.77
CA LYS A 42 6.26 -7.89 -13.84
C LYS A 42 5.66 -7.53 -15.22
N GLY A 43 6.51 -7.19 -16.17
CA GLY A 43 6.10 -6.78 -17.51
C GLY A 43 5.93 -5.27 -17.72
N SER A 44 6.04 -4.47 -16.65
CA SER A 44 6.01 -3.00 -16.73
C SER A 44 7.32 -2.40 -16.27
N GLN A 45 7.77 -1.36 -16.96
CA GLN A 45 8.98 -0.62 -16.57
C GLN A 45 8.67 0.54 -15.60
N VAL A 46 7.46 1.09 -15.69
CA VAL A 46 6.98 2.20 -14.86
C VAL A 46 5.58 1.86 -14.35
N ALA A 47 5.26 2.25 -13.14
CA ALA A 47 3.92 2.10 -12.57
C ALA A 47 3.62 3.24 -11.59
N ILE A 48 2.34 3.43 -11.27
CA ILE A 48 1.88 4.27 -10.17
C ILE A 48 1.58 3.34 -8.99
N VAL A 49 2.17 3.60 -7.83
CA VAL A 49 1.83 2.95 -6.57
C VAL A 49 1.11 3.97 -5.70
N VAL A 50 -0.07 3.64 -5.22
CA VAL A 50 -0.86 4.52 -4.36
C VAL A 50 -1.26 3.80 -3.07
N PHE A 51 -1.00 4.44 -1.94
CA PHE A 51 -1.55 4.06 -0.64
C PHE A 51 -2.73 4.97 -0.35
N GLU A 52 -3.90 4.38 -0.17
CA GLU A 52 -5.14 5.13 -0.09
C GLU A 52 -6.08 4.63 1.01
N ASP A 53 -6.95 5.52 1.42
CA ASP A 53 -8.01 5.26 2.39
C ASP A 53 -9.35 5.66 1.77
N LEU A 54 -10.29 4.72 1.71
CA LEU A 54 -11.57 4.93 1.05
C LEU A 54 -12.46 5.97 1.72
N GLN A 55 -12.17 6.35 2.97
CA GLN A 55 -12.87 7.42 3.69
C GLN A 55 -12.12 8.76 3.62
N CYS A 56 -10.88 8.79 3.12
CA CYS A 56 -10.07 10.00 3.05
C CYS A 56 -10.56 10.94 1.92
N PRO A 57 -10.96 12.20 2.20
CA PRO A 57 -11.41 13.13 1.17
C PRO A 57 -10.34 13.47 0.13
N MET A 58 -9.07 13.48 0.52
CA MET A 58 -7.97 13.72 -0.41
C MET A 58 -7.77 12.53 -1.35
N CYS A 59 -7.92 11.29 -0.88
CA CYS A 59 -7.89 10.09 -1.73
C CYS A 59 -8.98 10.15 -2.79
N ARG A 60 -10.22 10.53 -2.42
CA ARG A 60 -11.31 10.75 -3.37
C ARG A 60 -10.98 11.75 -4.48
N ARG A 61 -10.25 12.82 -4.15
CA ARG A 61 -9.83 13.83 -5.15
C ARG A 61 -8.68 13.33 -6.03
N THR A 62 -7.81 12.50 -5.48
CA THR A 62 -6.61 12.00 -6.17
C THR A 62 -6.90 10.81 -7.09
N ALA A 63 -7.84 9.94 -6.71
CA ALA A 63 -8.15 8.73 -7.46
C ALA A 63 -8.45 8.96 -8.95
N PRO A 64 -9.32 9.91 -9.37
CA PRO A 64 -9.57 10.15 -10.78
C PRO A 64 -8.33 10.69 -11.53
N LEU A 65 -7.44 11.42 -10.87
CA LEU A 65 -6.20 11.92 -11.47
C LEU A 65 -5.22 10.78 -11.75
N VAL A 66 -5.08 9.86 -10.79
CA VAL A 66 -4.26 8.65 -10.92
C VAL A 66 -4.79 7.76 -12.04
N GLU A 67 -6.10 7.54 -12.10
CA GLU A 67 -6.74 6.74 -13.14
C GLU A 67 -6.55 7.37 -14.54
N GLN A 68 -6.73 8.68 -14.66
CA GLN A 68 -6.50 9.39 -15.91
C GLN A 68 -5.02 9.32 -16.34
N ALA A 69 -4.09 9.49 -15.41
CA ALA A 69 -2.66 9.37 -15.69
C ALA A 69 -2.30 7.96 -16.16
N SER A 70 -2.82 6.94 -15.48
CA SER A 70 -2.65 5.53 -15.89
C SER A 70 -3.08 5.29 -17.33
N LYS A 71 -4.26 5.76 -17.71
CA LYS A 71 -4.80 5.65 -19.09
C LYS A 71 -3.97 6.41 -20.11
N THR A 72 -3.54 7.64 -19.76
CA THR A 72 -2.75 8.50 -20.65
C THR A 72 -1.39 7.90 -20.97
N TYR A 73 -0.69 7.43 -19.95
CA TYR A 73 0.66 6.86 -20.09
C TYR A 73 0.68 5.34 -20.35
N LYS A 74 -0.49 4.68 -20.27
CA LYS A 74 -0.65 3.21 -20.38
C LYS A 74 0.25 2.47 -19.38
N ILE A 75 0.33 2.97 -18.16
CA ILE A 75 1.08 2.38 -17.05
C ILE A 75 0.13 1.84 -15.99
N PRO A 76 0.43 0.71 -15.33
CA PRO A 76 -0.43 0.13 -14.32
C PRO A 76 -0.47 0.96 -13.04
N VAL A 77 -1.59 0.85 -12.32
CA VAL A 77 -1.76 1.35 -10.96
C VAL A 77 -1.77 0.16 -10.00
N ILE A 78 -0.95 0.26 -8.95
CA ILE A 78 -0.95 -0.66 -7.81
C ILE A 78 -1.57 0.09 -6.64
N ARG A 79 -2.72 -0.40 -6.14
CA ARG A 79 -3.47 0.22 -5.04
C ARG A 79 -3.26 -0.59 -3.77
N HIS A 80 -2.78 0.08 -2.73
CA HIS A 80 -2.64 -0.46 -1.38
C HIS A 80 -3.67 0.17 -0.45
N ASP A 81 -4.43 -0.67 0.25
CA ASP A 81 -5.44 -0.21 1.20
C ASP A 81 -4.76 0.21 2.52
N PHE A 82 -4.80 1.51 2.83
CA PHE A 82 -4.20 2.06 4.05
C PHE A 82 -5.23 2.83 4.90
N PRO A 83 -6.24 2.12 5.46
CA PRO A 83 -7.26 2.73 6.30
C PRO A 83 -6.65 3.35 7.56
N LEU A 84 -6.93 4.64 7.77
CA LEU A 84 -6.43 5.42 8.91
C LEU A 84 -7.23 5.11 10.19
N PRO A 85 -6.60 5.13 11.37
CA PRO A 85 -7.26 4.78 12.63
C PRO A 85 -8.49 5.62 12.98
N GLY A 86 -8.54 6.89 12.52
CA GLY A 86 -9.65 7.81 12.77
C GLY A 86 -10.84 7.64 11.81
N HIS A 87 -10.73 6.82 10.77
CA HIS A 87 -11.75 6.60 9.77
C HIS A 87 -12.57 5.35 10.09
N ASN A 88 -13.80 5.54 10.55
CA ASN A 88 -14.59 4.51 11.23
C ASN A 88 -15.27 3.47 10.31
N TRP A 89 -15.26 3.66 8.99
CA TRP A 89 -15.77 2.68 8.02
C TRP A 89 -14.76 2.28 6.93
N SER A 90 -13.63 2.99 6.86
CA SER A 90 -12.61 2.78 5.84
C SER A 90 -12.06 1.35 5.82
N TYR A 91 -11.78 0.77 7.01
CA TYR A 91 -11.27 -0.59 7.11
C TYR A 91 -12.24 -1.63 6.54
N GLN A 92 -13.53 -1.51 6.87
CA GLN A 92 -14.56 -2.41 6.35
C GLN A 92 -14.75 -2.24 4.85
N ALA A 93 -14.66 -1.01 4.34
CA ALA A 93 -14.71 -0.75 2.91
C ALA A 93 -13.51 -1.37 2.18
N ALA A 94 -12.30 -1.29 2.75
CA ALA A 94 -11.11 -1.93 2.22
C ALA A 94 -11.24 -3.47 2.19
N VAL A 95 -11.76 -4.09 3.26
CA VAL A 95 -12.04 -5.54 3.30
C VAL A 95 -13.05 -5.92 2.22
N MET A 96 -14.08 -5.11 1.99
CA MET A 96 -15.06 -5.33 0.94
C MET A 96 -14.44 -5.19 -0.47
N ALA A 97 -13.55 -4.21 -0.66
CA ALA A 97 -12.78 -4.07 -1.90
C ALA A 97 -11.92 -5.32 -2.16
N ARG A 98 -11.27 -5.88 -1.13
CA ARG A 98 -10.54 -7.15 -1.23
C ARG A 98 -11.44 -8.33 -1.59
N TYR A 99 -12.68 -8.33 -1.16
CA TYR A 99 -13.65 -9.33 -1.61
C TYR A 99 -13.86 -9.26 -3.13
N PHE A 100 -14.11 -8.08 -3.68
CA PHE A 100 -14.25 -7.90 -5.12
C PHE A 100 -12.94 -8.19 -5.88
N ASP A 101 -11.77 -7.93 -5.28
CA ASP A 101 -10.47 -8.34 -5.82
C ASP A 101 -10.37 -9.87 -6.04
N THR A 102 -11.11 -10.70 -5.28
CA THR A 102 -11.12 -12.17 -5.46
C THR A 102 -11.79 -12.61 -6.76
N HIS A 103 -12.67 -11.79 -7.31
CA HIS A 103 -13.29 -12.02 -8.62
C HIS A 103 -12.39 -11.51 -9.74
N SER A 104 -11.93 -10.28 -9.64
CA SER A 104 -10.86 -9.71 -10.49
C SER A 104 -10.30 -8.43 -9.87
N LYS A 105 -9.02 -8.11 -10.15
CA LYS A 105 -8.43 -6.82 -9.72
C LYS A 105 -9.16 -5.62 -10.32
N ALA A 106 -9.68 -5.75 -11.54
CA ALA A 106 -10.50 -4.71 -12.17
C ALA A 106 -11.75 -4.44 -11.35
N LEU A 107 -12.49 -5.48 -10.96
CA LEU A 107 -13.73 -5.34 -10.19
C LEU A 107 -13.47 -4.72 -8.80
N GLY A 108 -12.38 -5.13 -8.13
CA GLY A 108 -12.01 -4.53 -6.86
C GLY A 108 -11.62 -3.05 -6.98
N ASN A 109 -10.95 -2.66 -8.08
CA ASN A 109 -10.66 -1.26 -8.37
C ASN A 109 -11.94 -0.47 -8.68
N GLU A 110 -12.84 -1.00 -9.50
CA GLU A 110 -14.14 -0.40 -9.78
C GLU A 110 -14.97 -0.18 -8.50
N PHE A 111 -14.91 -1.12 -7.55
CA PHE A 111 -15.55 -0.94 -6.25
C PHE A 111 -14.91 0.19 -5.44
N ARG A 112 -13.58 0.32 -5.43
CA ARG A 112 -12.90 1.44 -4.76
C ARG A 112 -13.33 2.79 -5.36
N ASP A 113 -13.38 2.87 -6.68
CA ASP A 113 -13.81 4.08 -7.39
C ASP A 113 -15.29 4.41 -7.10
N TYR A 114 -16.16 3.40 -7.11
CA TYR A 114 -17.56 3.54 -6.73
C TYR A 114 -17.74 4.07 -5.30
N ILE A 115 -16.93 3.60 -4.34
CA ILE A 115 -16.94 4.11 -2.96
C ILE A 115 -16.44 5.56 -2.92
N PHE A 116 -15.40 5.92 -3.68
CA PHE A 116 -14.95 7.31 -3.76
C PHE A 116 -16.02 8.24 -4.37
N GLU A 117 -16.72 7.81 -5.39
CA GLU A 117 -17.83 8.58 -5.99
C GLU A 117 -18.94 8.87 -4.97
N ASN A 118 -19.26 7.89 -4.14
CA ASN A 118 -20.33 7.97 -3.14
C ASN A 118 -19.84 8.35 -1.73
N GLN A 119 -18.58 8.72 -1.55
CA GLN A 119 -17.91 8.85 -0.25
C GLN A 119 -18.64 9.77 0.74
N LEU A 120 -19.28 10.83 0.25
CA LEU A 120 -19.98 11.80 1.09
C LEU A 120 -21.27 11.24 1.72
N GLU A 121 -21.84 10.19 1.12
CA GLU A 121 -23.06 9.55 1.57
C GLU A 121 -22.81 8.29 2.37
N VAL A 122 -21.63 7.65 2.15
CA VAL A 122 -21.25 6.40 2.83
C VAL A 122 -20.96 6.67 4.30
N ASN A 123 -21.48 5.79 5.14
CA ASN A 123 -21.26 5.79 6.59
C ASN A 123 -21.30 4.34 7.12
N PRO A 124 -20.96 4.09 8.40
CA PRO A 124 -20.94 2.73 8.96
C PRO A 124 -22.27 1.98 8.84
N ALA A 125 -23.41 2.68 8.90
CA ALA A 125 -24.71 2.05 8.86
C ALA A 125 -25.14 1.62 7.45
N ASN A 126 -24.66 2.28 6.41
CA ASN A 126 -25.09 2.05 5.02
C ASN A 126 -24.00 1.45 4.10
N LEU A 127 -22.73 1.35 4.54
CA LEU A 127 -21.63 0.82 3.73
C LEU A 127 -21.97 -0.55 3.10
N ARG A 128 -22.58 -1.45 3.88
CA ARG A 128 -23.00 -2.75 3.37
C ARG A 128 -23.98 -2.63 2.21
N SER A 129 -24.94 -1.73 2.31
CA SER A 129 -25.93 -1.47 1.24
C SER A 129 -25.27 -1.00 -0.07
N TYR A 130 -24.20 -0.20 0.03
CA TYR A 130 -23.40 0.19 -1.15
C TYR A 130 -22.69 -1.04 -1.76
N GLY A 131 -22.12 -1.91 -0.93
CA GLY A 131 -21.55 -3.17 -1.40
C GLY A 131 -22.56 -4.06 -2.09
N GLU A 132 -23.77 -4.20 -1.54
CA GLU A 132 -24.86 -5.00 -2.13
C GLU A 132 -25.34 -4.43 -3.46
N LYS A 133 -25.49 -3.10 -3.56
CA LYS A 133 -25.86 -2.42 -4.82
C LYS A 133 -24.79 -2.65 -5.90
N PHE A 134 -23.51 -2.50 -5.53
CA PHE A 134 -22.42 -2.72 -6.45
C PHE A 134 -22.36 -4.19 -6.91
N ALA A 135 -22.46 -5.13 -5.98
CA ALA A 135 -22.48 -6.58 -6.27
C ALA A 135 -23.61 -6.94 -7.23
N ALA A 136 -24.84 -6.44 -6.98
CA ALA A 136 -26.00 -6.67 -7.84
C ALA A 136 -25.79 -6.11 -9.26
N ALA A 137 -25.21 -4.91 -9.38
CA ALA A 137 -24.93 -4.29 -10.69
C ALA A 137 -23.92 -5.12 -11.51
N HIS A 138 -22.97 -5.78 -10.85
CA HIS A 138 -21.95 -6.60 -11.48
C HIS A 138 -22.28 -8.11 -11.50
N LYS A 139 -23.48 -8.51 -11.04
CA LYS A 139 -23.94 -9.90 -10.98
C LYS A 139 -23.00 -10.81 -10.17
N VAL A 140 -22.53 -10.26 -9.05
CA VAL A 140 -21.67 -10.96 -8.08
C VAL A 140 -22.46 -11.15 -6.80
N ASP A 141 -22.37 -12.33 -6.18
CA ASP A 141 -22.94 -12.55 -4.86
C ASP A 141 -22.10 -11.85 -3.80
N LEU A 142 -22.75 -11.18 -2.85
CA LEU A 142 -22.09 -10.63 -1.67
C LEU A 142 -22.53 -11.45 -0.44
N PRO A 143 -21.67 -12.29 0.14
CA PRO A 143 -22.04 -13.14 1.27
C PRO A 143 -22.38 -12.30 2.51
N PHE A 144 -23.23 -12.84 3.39
CA PHE A 144 -23.58 -12.17 4.63
C PHE A 144 -22.35 -11.86 5.50
N VAL A 145 -21.43 -12.81 5.62
CA VAL A 145 -20.12 -12.65 6.26
C VAL A 145 -19.05 -12.60 5.16
N ILE A 146 -18.55 -11.41 4.84
CA ILE A 146 -17.61 -11.18 3.72
C ILE A 146 -16.25 -11.83 3.98
N ASP A 147 -15.79 -11.89 5.21
CA ASP A 147 -14.44 -12.35 5.59
C ASP A 147 -14.49 -13.32 6.79
N ALA A 148 -15.25 -14.40 6.65
CA ALA A 148 -15.41 -15.42 7.71
C ALA A 148 -14.07 -16.05 8.16
N GLY A 149 -13.09 -16.12 7.25
CA GLY A 149 -11.78 -16.72 7.52
C GLY A 149 -10.66 -15.73 7.82
N GLY A 150 -10.95 -14.41 7.90
CA GLY A 150 -9.95 -13.38 8.18
C GLY A 150 -8.91 -13.17 7.07
N LYS A 151 -9.09 -13.77 5.89
CA LYS A 151 -8.10 -13.70 4.80
C LYS A 151 -8.06 -12.34 4.13
N LEU A 152 -9.22 -11.70 3.97
CA LEU A 152 -9.31 -10.39 3.31
C LEU A 152 -8.80 -9.28 4.24
N SER A 153 -9.15 -9.33 5.51
CA SER A 153 -8.61 -8.43 6.52
C SER A 153 -7.10 -8.61 6.71
N ALA A 154 -6.56 -9.83 6.57
CA ALA A 154 -5.13 -10.05 6.57
C ALA A 154 -4.42 -9.33 5.41
N LEU A 155 -5.01 -9.27 4.20
CA LEU A 155 -4.47 -8.50 3.07
C LEU A 155 -4.46 -6.99 3.35
N VAL A 156 -5.55 -6.45 3.92
CA VAL A 156 -5.59 -5.03 4.31
C VAL A 156 -4.54 -4.72 5.39
N ASN A 157 -4.38 -5.62 6.37
CA ASN A 157 -3.36 -5.46 7.40
C ASN A 157 -1.95 -5.55 6.82
N ALA A 158 -1.69 -6.44 5.86
CA ALA A 158 -0.42 -6.51 5.16
C ALA A 158 -0.08 -5.20 4.45
N ASP A 159 -1.03 -4.57 3.75
CA ASP A 159 -0.82 -3.25 3.13
C ASP A 159 -0.54 -2.15 4.18
N ARG A 160 -1.26 -2.18 5.32
CA ARG A 160 -0.98 -1.25 6.43
C ARG A 160 0.43 -1.43 7.00
N ASP A 161 0.86 -2.68 7.14
CA ASP A 161 2.20 -2.97 7.65
C ASP A 161 3.29 -2.59 6.64
N LEU A 162 3.05 -2.76 5.34
CA LEU A 162 3.89 -2.22 4.28
C LEU A 162 4.01 -0.69 4.37
N GLY A 163 2.87 0.02 4.47
CA GLY A 163 2.86 1.47 4.62
C GLY A 163 3.64 1.94 5.85
N LYS A 164 3.48 1.26 7.00
CA LYS A 164 4.28 1.55 8.21
C LYS A 164 5.78 1.30 7.99
N ALA A 165 6.14 0.20 7.31
CA ALA A 165 7.53 -0.15 7.04
C ALA A 165 8.24 0.91 6.18
N ILE A 166 7.54 1.51 5.21
CA ILE A 166 8.04 2.63 4.41
C ILE A 166 7.76 4.01 5.02
N LYS A 167 7.29 4.04 6.28
CA LYS A 167 7.05 5.25 7.08
C LYS A 167 6.07 6.25 6.44
N LEU A 168 4.94 5.73 5.93
CA LEU A 168 3.87 6.59 5.42
C LEU A 168 3.31 7.49 6.53
N GLU A 169 3.17 8.78 6.22
CA GLU A 169 2.69 9.79 7.15
C GLU A 169 1.23 10.19 6.89
N HIS A 170 0.75 9.99 5.66
CA HIS A 170 -0.59 10.45 5.23
C HIS A 170 -1.16 9.60 4.09
N THR A 171 -2.44 9.79 3.78
CA THR A 171 -3.11 9.31 2.58
C THR A 171 -3.77 10.48 1.82
N PRO A 172 -3.77 10.44 0.47
CA PRO A 172 -3.06 9.47 -0.35
C PRO A 172 -1.55 9.72 -0.33
N THR A 173 -0.75 8.66 -0.43
CA THR A 173 0.65 8.76 -0.81
C THR A 173 0.82 8.09 -2.16
N VAL A 174 1.38 8.81 -3.12
CA VAL A 174 1.54 8.38 -4.50
C VAL A 174 3.02 8.31 -4.86
N TYR A 175 3.47 7.17 -5.38
CA TYR A 175 4.81 6.99 -5.92
C TYR A 175 4.76 6.68 -7.41
N ILE A 176 5.67 7.25 -8.17
CA ILE A 176 5.99 6.77 -9.50
C ILE A 176 7.22 5.88 -9.38
N VAL A 177 7.04 4.60 -9.69
CA VAL A 177 8.08 3.58 -9.54
C VAL A 177 8.62 3.17 -10.91
N SER A 178 9.93 2.89 -10.99
CA SER A 178 10.59 2.58 -12.26
C SER A 178 11.72 1.57 -12.10
N THR A 179 11.91 0.72 -13.10
CA THR A 179 13.10 -0.13 -13.24
C THR A 179 14.14 0.47 -14.17
N ARG A 180 13.88 1.64 -14.79
CA ARG A 180 14.77 2.27 -15.76
C ARG A 180 16.02 2.86 -15.12
N ASN A 181 15.85 3.50 -13.96
CA ASN A 181 16.94 4.09 -13.20
C ASN A 181 17.10 3.39 -11.83
N PRO A 182 18.04 2.45 -11.70
CA PRO A 182 18.26 1.75 -10.43
C PRO A 182 18.69 2.65 -9.27
N SER A 183 19.29 3.81 -9.56
CA SER A 183 19.69 4.79 -8.53
C SER A 183 18.52 5.62 -8.01
N LYS A 184 17.39 5.61 -8.73
CA LYS A 184 16.17 6.33 -8.36
C LYS A 184 14.95 5.49 -8.72
N PRO A 185 14.73 4.36 -8.01
CA PRO A 185 13.70 3.39 -8.37
C PRO A 185 12.28 3.88 -8.13
N PHE A 186 12.11 4.94 -7.34
CA PHE A 186 10.82 5.57 -7.09
C PHE A 186 10.94 7.06 -6.82
N VAL A 187 9.86 7.79 -7.09
CA VAL A 187 9.69 9.21 -6.78
C VAL A 187 8.32 9.42 -6.14
N GLU A 188 8.29 10.01 -4.96
CA GLU A 188 7.04 10.41 -4.34
C GLU A 188 6.48 11.67 -4.99
N VAL A 189 5.20 11.65 -5.34
CA VAL A 189 4.46 12.81 -5.84
C VAL A 189 3.96 13.63 -4.66
N LYS A 190 4.65 14.71 -4.33
CA LYS A 190 4.32 15.56 -3.17
C LYS A 190 3.07 16.40 -3.38
N ASP A 191 2.76 16.74 -4.62
CA ASP A 191 1.60 17.53 -5.02
C ASP A 191 0.95 16.88 -6.25
N ASN A 192 -0.37 16.70 -6.22
CA ASN A 192 -1.14 16.11 -7.32
C ASN A 192 -0.97 16.86 -8.65
N SER A 193 -0.73 18.17 -8.61
CA SER A 193 -0.44 18.97 -9.82
C SER A 193 0.85 18.56 -10.52
N GLN A 194 1.76 17.89 -9.81
CA GLN A 194 3.04 17.42 -10.34
C GLN A 194 3.00 15.96 -10.84
N LEU A 195 1.85 15.29 -10.73
CA LEU A 195 1.74 13.87 -11.09
C LEU A 195 2.24 13.60 -12.52
N TYR A 196 1.74 14.34 -13.50
CA TYR A 196 2.12 14.18 -14.91
C TYR A 196 3.59 14.54 -15.15
N LEU A 197 4.06 15.64 -14.57
CA LEU A 197 5.48 16.05 -14.69
C LEU A 197 6.43 15.01 -14.10
N THR A 198 6.03 14.40 -12.98
CA THR A 198 6.81 13.34 -12.33
C THR A 198 6.87 12.08 -13.20
N ILE A 199 5.74 11.68 -13.81
CA ILE A 199 5.70 10.54 -14.74
C ILE A 199 6.59 10.85 -15.96
N ASP A 200 6.46 12.04 -16.55
CA ASP A 200 7.26 12.45 -17.69
C ASP A 200 8.77 12.41 -17.40
N ALA A 201 9.17 12.87 -16.21
CA ALA A 201 10.56 12.82 -15.78
C ALA A 201 11.07 11.38 -15.65
N VAL A 202 10.32 10.53 -14.95
CA VAL A 202 10.67 9.11 -14.72
C VAL A 202 10.67 8.30 -16.02
N MET A 203 9.85 8.66 -17.02
CA MET A 203 9.81 7.98 -18.31
C MET A 203 10.96 8.38 -19.24
N LYS A 204 11.64 9.51 -18.98
CA LYS A 204 12.82 9.97 -19.75
C LYS A 204 14.13 9.39 -19.22
N ASP A 205 14.17 9.00 -17.92
CA ASP A 205 15.32 8.34 -17.29
C ASP A 205 15.49 6.89 -17.82
#